data_1c3c39cd23ee0f244c53e77ab11eab5c
#
_entry.id   1c3c39cd23ee0f244c53e77ab11eab5c
#
_cell.length_a   1.000
_cell.length_b   1.000
_cell.length_c   1.000
_cell.angle_alpha   90.00
_cell.angle_beta   90.00
_cell.angle_gamma   90.00
#
_symmetry.space_group_name_H-M   'P 1'
#
loop_
_entity.id
_entity.type
_entity.pdbx_description
1 polymer ?
#
loop_
_entity_poly.entity_id
_entity_poly.type
_entity_poly.pdbx_seq_one_letter_code
_entity_poly.pdbx_strand_id
1 'polypeptide(L)'
;MERENAIDVKDLHISYKCLKSFSIKRSLLQLKKTDTEVFEAVKGVSFSVKKGEILGIVGKNGSGKSTMLKAIAGIFSPDEGSIDLHGNSVSLLSIGVGFQKKLTGRENILLSGLLLGFSEEQVRAKMDEIINFAGLGKFIDMPVKTYSSGMYSKLAFSITAILEADIMLIDEVLSVGDAKFKKKSYNKMKELISNEDRTVVIVSHSSQQLQELCTSILWLHEGELRMQGETKKVLEAYEEFMSRMDKKPLMKVGGFFEPKNSMRD
;
A
#
# COMPACT_ATOMS: atom_id res chain seq x y z
N MET A 1 16.62 -24.01 13.65
CA MET A 1 15.57 -24.34 12.65
C MET A 1 15.41 -23.16 11.73
N GLU A 2 15.50 -23.35 10.41
CA GLU A 2 15.12 -22.27 9.48
C GLU A 2 13.61 -22.00 9.63
N ARG A 3 13.24 -20.70 9.77
CA ARG A 3 11.83 -20.30 9.82
C ARG A 3 11.19 -20.60 8.47
N GLU A 4 9.97 -21.14 8.46
CA GLU A 4 9.17 -21.34 7.25
C GLU A 4 8.84 -19.99 6.59
N ASN A 5 8.59 -20.01 5.28
CA ASN A 5 8.12 -18.82 4.57
C ASN A 5 6.65 -18.54 4.92
N ALA A 6 6.32 -17.25 5.10
CA ALA A 6 4.95 -16.77 5.22
C ALA A 6 4.44 -16.27 3.87
N ILE A 7 5.34 -15.76 3.01
CA ILE A 7 5.02 -15.25 1.68
C ILE A 7 6.10 -15.73 0.72
N ASP A 8 5.68 -16.31 -0.40
CA ASP A 8 6.53 -16.55 -1.56
C ASP A 8 5.95 -15.83 -2.77
N VAL A 9 6.75 -14.98 -3.39
CA VAL A 9 6.46 -14.28 -4.64
C VAL A 9 7.41 -14.80 -5.71
N LYS A 10 6.87 -15.28 -6.84
CA LYS A 10 7.65 -15.86 -7.93
C LYS A 10 7.27 -15.19 -9.24
N ASP A 11 8.27 -14.57 -9.88
CA ASP A 11 8.19 -13.97 -11.22
C ASP A 11 6.95 -13.07 -11.41
N LEU A 12 6.71 -12.19 -10.44
CA LEU A 12 5.51 -11.38 -10.38
C LEU A 12 5.53 -10.26 -11.43
N HIS A 13 4.56 -10.26 -12.34
CA HIS A 13 4.33 -9.20 -13.31
C HIS A 13 2.96 -8.56 -13.11
N ILE A 14 2.90 -7.24 -13.12
CA ILE A 14 1.66 -6.48 -13.02
C ILE A 14 1.73 -5.25 -13.93
N SER A 15 0.73 -5.12 -14.82
CA SER A 15 0.65 -4.05 -15.80
C SER A 15 -0.67 -3.29 -15.71
N TYR A 16 -0.64 -2.02 -16.03
CA TYR A 16 -1.83 -1.18 -16.17
C TYR A 16 -2.01 -0.73 -17.62
N LYS A 17 -3.24 -0.86 -18.12
CA LYS A 17 -3.62 -0.30 -19.42
C LYS A 17 -4.01 1.17 -19.23
N CYS A 18 -3.16 2.08 -19.67
CA CYS A 18 -3.42 3.51 -19.65
C CYS A 18 -4.05 3.95 -20.97
N LEU A 19 -5.24 4.54 -20.89
CA LEU A 19 -5.83 5.21 -22.06
C LEU A 19 -5.09 6.53 -22.29
N LYS A 20 -4.48 6.73 -23.47
CA LYS A 20 -3.93 8.04 -23.83
C LYS A 20 -5.06 9.07 -23.83
N SER A 21 -4.86 10.18 -23.11
CA SER A 21 -5.84 11.28 -23.01
C SER A 21 -6.19 11.80 -24.40
N PHE A 22 -7.46 11.68 -24.79
CA PHE A 22 -7.96 12.19 -26.06
C PHE A 22 -8.29 13.67 -25.98
N SER A 23 -7.70 14.46 -26.87
CA SER A 23 -8.27 15.76 -27.24
C SER A 23 -9.57 15.50 -28.03
N ILE A 24 -10.70 15.89 -27.46
CA ILE A 24 -12.06 15.72 -28.02
C ILE A 24 -12.16 16.23 -29.47
N LYS A 25 -11.32 17.20 -29.85
CA LYS A 25 -11.28 17.77 -31.21
C LYS A 25 -10.71 16.84 -32.31
N ARG A 26 -9.96 15.78 -31.94
CA ARG A 26 -9.41 14.80 -32.91
C ARG A 26 -10.26 13.55 -33.08
N SER A 27 -11.19 13.30 -32.21
CA SER A 27 -12.01 12.07 -32.20
C SER A 27 -13.13 12.06 -33.23
N LEU A 28 -13.53 13.23 -33.78
CA LEU A 28 -14.63 13.35 -34.76
C LEU A 28 -14.22 13.06 -36.22
N LEU A 29 -12.94 12.88 -36.48
CA LEU A 29 -12.45 12.78 -37.89
C LEU A 29 -11.65 11.50 -38.21
N GLN A 30 -11.34 10.64 -37.27
CA GLN A 30 -10.62 9.39 -37.56
C GLN A 30 -11.03 8.25 -36.64
N LEU A 31 -11.69 7.23 -37.19
CA LEU A 31 -11.84 5.86 -36.64
C LEU A 31 -10.45 5.19 -36.56
N LYS A 32 -9.59 5.64 -35.63
CA LYS A 32 -8.35 4.93 -35.32
C LYS A 32 -8.49 4.20 -33.97
N LYS A 33 -8.08 2.92 -33.99
CA LYS A 33 -7.91 2.09 -32.80
C LYS A 33 -7.29 2.92 -31.68
N THR A 34 -7.88 2.86 -30.49
CA THR A 34 -7.37 3.42 -29.26
C THR A 34 -6.01 2.81 -28.97
N ASP A 35 -4.92 3.55 -29.13
CA ASP A 35 -3.60 3.13 -28.67
C ASP A 35 -3.63 3.12 -27.14
N THR A 36 -3.72 1.93 -26.57
CA THR A 36 -3.53 1.70 -25.13
C THR A 36 -2.04 1.57 -24.86
N GLU A 37 -1.52 2.43 -24.02
CA GLU A 37 -0.15 2.30 -23.52
C GLU A 37 -0.19 1.35 -22.30
N VAL A 38 0.62 0.29 -22.34
CA VAL A 38 0.77 -0.64 -21.22
C VAL A 38 1.90 -0.13 -20.34
N PHE A 39 1.61 0.13 -19.07
CA PHE A 39 2.59 0.50 -18.05
C PHE A 39 2.83 -0.70 -17.15
N GLU A 40 4.01 -1.30 -17.23
CA GLU A 40 4.43 -2.38 -16.33
C GLU A 40 4.89 -1.80 -14.99
N ALA A 41 4.08 -2.01 -13.97
CA ALA A 41 4.32 -1.52 -12.62
C ALA A 41 5.22 -2.45 -11.80
N VAL A 42 5.17 -3.77 -12.07
CA VAL A 42 6.02 -4.80 -11.48
C VAL A 42 6.48 -5.74 -12.59
N LYS A 43 7.80 -6.03 -12.64
CA LYS A 43 8.48 -6.68 -13.77
C LYS A 43 9.32 -7.86 -13.28
N GLY A 44 8.72 -9.06 -13.19
CA GLY A 44 9.43 -10.29 -12.85
C GLY A 44 10.04 -10.30 -11.45
N VAL A 45 9.33 -9.77 -10.45
CA VAL A 45 9.84 -9.69 -9.08
C VAL A 45 9.65 -11.01 -8.35
N SER A 46 10.75 -11.53 -7.77
CA SER A 46 10.75 -12.75 -6.95
C SER A 46 11.40 -12.51 -5.61
N PHE A 47 10.74 -12.90 -4.51
CA PHE A 47 11.26 -12.83 -3.14
C PHE A 47 10.45 -13.69 -2.21
N SER A 48 11.00 -13.95 -1.01
CA SER A 48 10.30 -14.66 0.07
C SER A 48 10.37 -13.85 1.35
N VAL A 49 9.37 -14.00 2.21
CA VAL A 49 9.31 -13.42 3.56
C VAL A 49 9.09 -14.55 4.56
N LYS A 50 9.94 -14.64 5.57
CA LYS A 50 9.84 -15.67 6.60
C LYS A 50 8.79 -15.33 7.64
N LYS A 51 8.21 -16.34 8.29
CA LYS A 51 7.30 -16.13 9.43
C LYS A 51 7.98 -15.31 10.54
N GLY A 52 7.29 -14.31 11.03
CA GLY A 52 7.81 -13.38 12.03
C GLY A 52 8.84 -12.37 11.51
N GLU A 53 9.04 -12.29 10.21
CA GLU A 53 9.90 -11.29 9.58
C GLU A 53 9.16 -9.96 9.40
N ILE A 54 9.88 -8.85 9.60
CA ILE A 54 9.41 -7.50 9.32
C ILE A 54 10.17 -6.99 8.10
N LEU A 55 9.56 -7.13 6.91
CA LEU A 55 10.13 -6.69 5.64
C LEU A 55 9.75 -5.25 5.35
N GLY A 56 10.73 -4.36 5.20
CA GLY A 56 10.53 -3.01 4.66
C GLY A 56 10.66 -2.98 3.14
N ILE A 57 9.87 -2.16 2.46
CA ILE A 57 9.98 -1.96 1.02
C ILE A 57 10.30 -0.50 0.74
N VAL A 58 11.44 -0.26 0.08
CA VAL A 58 11.90 1.08 -0.35
C VAL A 58 11.89 1.22 -1.86
N GLY A 59 11.84 2.45 -2.34
CA GLY A 59 11.91 2.79 -3.75
C GLY A 59 11.23 4.13 -4.05
N LYS A 60 11.54 4.74 -5.19
CA LYS A 60 10.92 5.99 -5.66
C LYS A 60 9.39 5.86 -5.82
N ASN A 61 8.71 7.01 -5.88
CA ASN A 61 7.30 7.04 -6.29
C ASN A 61 7.17 6.44 -7.70
N GLY A 62 6.18 5.56 -7.89
CA GLY A 62 5.97 4.84 -9.14
C GLY A 62 6.87 3.62 -9.34
N SER A 63 7.68 3.19 -8.35
CA SER A 63 8.50 1.97 -8.47
C SER A 63 7.73 0.64 -8.28
N GLY A 64 6.43 0.67 -8.08
CA GLY A 64 5.60 -0.54 -7.96
C GLY A 64 5.27 -1.00 -6.54
N LYS A 65 5.77 -0.33 -5.47
CA LYS A 65 5.59 -0.74 -4.06
C LYS A 65 4.14 -1.00 -3.67
N SER A 66 3.26 0.00 -3.81
CA SER A 66 1.84 -0.13 -3.45
C SER A 66 1.09 -1.10 -4.35
N THR A 67 1.51 -1.25 -5.62
CA THR A 67 0.97 -2.25 -6.55
C THR A 67 1.29 -3.65 -6.06
N MET A 68 2.55 -3.90 -5.68
CA MET A 68 2.99 -5.18 -5.14
C MET A 68 2.29 -5.51 -3.81
N LEU A 69 2.16 -4.54 -2.88
CA LEU A 69 1.40 -4.76 -1.65
C LEU A 69 -0.05 -5.18 -1.91
N LYS A 70 -0.72 -4.50 -2.85
CA LYS A 70 -2.10 -4.81 -3.22
C LYS A 70 -2.24 -6.18 -3.89
N ALA A 71 -1.23 -6.62 -4.64
CA ALA A 71 -1.20 -7.97 -5.20
C ALA A 71 -1.04 -9.03 -4.09
N ILE A 72 -0.14 -8.82 -3.13
CA ILE A 72 0.03 -9.72 -1.96
C ILE A 72 -1.27 -9.76 -1.14
N ALA A 73 -2.00 -8.64 -1.03
CA ALA A 73 -3.31 -8.56 -0.37
C ALA A 73 -4.44 -9.24 -1.16
N GLY A 74 -4.18 -9.77 -2.37
CA GLY A 74 -5.21 -10.37 -3.23
C GLY A 74 -6.18 -9.38 -3.88
N ILE A 75 -5.89 -8.05 -3.82
CA ILE A 75 -6.72 -7.00 -4.42
C ILE A 75 -6.54 -6.99 -5.95
N PHE A 76 -5.32 -7.30 -6.42
CA PHE A 76 -4.99 -7.45 -7.82
C PHE A 76 -4.49 -8.86 -8.10
N SER A 77 -4.98 -9.47 -9.18
CA SER A 77 -4.37 -10.70 -9.70
C SER A 77 -3.12 -10.36 -10.49
N PRO A 78 -2.03 -11.13 -10.35
CA PRO A 78 -0.87 -11.02 -11.22
C PRO A 78 -1.25 -11.23 -12.69
N ASP A 79 -0.55 -10.52 -13.62
CA ASP A 79 -0.63 -10.84 -15.05
C ASP A 79 0.16 -12.12 -15.34
N GLU A 80 1.34 -12.28 -14.69
CA GLU A 80 2.19 -13.47 -14.73
C GLU A 80 2.83 -13.72 -13.36
N GLY A 81 3.29 -14.93 -13.13
CA GLY A 81 3.89 -15.35 -11.86
C GLY A 81 2.88 -15.79 -10.82
N SER A 82 3.30 -15.90 -9.56
CA SER A 82 2.46 -16.38 -8.48
C SER A 82 2.82 -15.77 -7.12
N ILE A 83 1.83 -15.73 -6.24
CA ILE A 83 1.97 -15.36 -4.83
C ILE A 83 1.38 -16.48 -4.00
N ASP A 84 2.19 -17.08 -3.11
CA ASP A 84 1.78 -18.10 -2.16
C ASP A 84 1.89 -17.53 -0.73
N LEU A 85 0.78 -17.53 -0.02
CA LEU A 85 0.70 -17.09 1.38
C LEU A 85 0.74 -18.27 2.37
N HIS A 86 0.94 -19.49 1.89
CA HIS A 86 1.02 -20.73 2.72
C HIS A 86 -0.17 -20.90 3.67
N GLY A 87 -1.37 -20.48 3.24
CA GLY A 87 -2.59 -20.54 4.05
C GLY A 87 -2.70 -19.49 5.13
N ASN A 88 -1.75 -18.55 5.24
CA ASN A 88 -1.83 -17.45 6.18
C ASN A 88 -2.89 -16.42 5.75
N SER A 89 -3.60 -15.88 6.74
CA SER A 89 -4.49 -14.74 6.55
C SER A 89 -3.69 -13.45 6.31
N VAL A 90 -4.19 -12.58 5.44
CA VAL A 90 -3.51 -11.31 5.11
C VAL A 90 -4.44 -10.12 5.32
N SER A 91 -3.91 -9.07 5.94
CA SER A 91 -4.62 -7.79 6.12
C SER A 91 -3.78 -6.64 5.61
N LEU A 92 -4.36 -5.82 4.72
CA LEU A 92 -3.74 -4.56 4.27
C LEU A 92 -4.28 -3.42 5.14
N LEU A 93 -3.41 -2.76 5.89
CA LEU A 93 -3.72 -1.54 6.62
C LEU A 93 -3.92 -0.38 5.64
N SER A 94 -4.91 -0.49 4.80
CA SER A 94 -5.32 0.58 3.91
C SER A 94 -6.71 1.06 4.29
N ILE A 95 -6.98 2.31 3.99
CA ILE A 95 -8.16 3.03 4.43
C ILE A 95 -9.41 2.44 3.75
N GLY A 96 -10.21 1.66 4.51
CA GLY A 96 -11.60 1.39 4.15
C GLY A 96 -11.85 0.34 3.07
N VAL A 97 -11.13 -0.78 3.08
CA VAL A 97 -11.43 -1.91 2.19
C VAL A 97 -12.87 -2.39 2.42
N GLY A 98 -13.67 -2.39 1.36
CA GLY A 98 -15.03 -2.91 1.36
C GLY A 98 -16.10 -2.03 1.99
N PHE A 99 -15.77 -0.83 2.49
CA PHE A 99 -16.75 0.05 3.13
C PHE A 99 -17.90 0.43 2.19
N GLN A 100 -19.12 0.15 2.64
CA GLN A 100 -20.34 0.56 1.98
C GLN A 100 -20.90 1.83 2.64
N LYS A 101 -20.94 2.92 1.89
CA LYS A 101 -21.34 4.25 2.40
C LYS A 101 -22.73 4.31 3.01
N LYS A 102 -23.64 3.43 2.58
CA LYS A 102 -25.03 3.36 3.07
C LYS A 102 -25.18 2.59 4.37
N LEU A 103 -24.23 1.72 4.70
CA LEU A 103 -24.20 0.93 5.92
C LEU A 103 -23.66 1.75 7.09
N THR A 104 -24.05 1.39 8.31
CA THR A 104 -23.54 1.94 9.55
C THR A 104 -22.06 1.56 9.77
N GLY A 105 -21.40 2.20 10.74
CA GLY A 105 -20.06 1.81 11.13
C GLY A 105 -20.00 0.37 11.62
N ARG A 106 -20.97 -0.07 12.42
CA ARG A 106 -21.07 -1.44 12.94
C ARG A 106 -21.23 -2.48 11.83
N GLU A 107 -22.11 -2.21 10.86
CA GLU A 107 -22.27 -3.08 9.70
C GLU A 107 -21.02 -3.13 8.82
N ASN A 108 -20.31 -2.01 8.69
CA ASN A 108 -19.02 -1.97 7.96
C ASN A 108 -17.91 -2.73 8.70
N ILE A 109 -17.91 -2.77 10.05
CA ILE A 109 -16.97 -3.63 10.80
C ILE A 109 -17.19 -5.08 10.39
N LEU A 110 -18.45 -5.55 10.41
CA LEU A 110 -18.77 -6.93 10.04
C LEU A 110 -18.39 -7.23 8.59
N LEU A 111 -18.81 -6.38 7.65
CA LEU A 111 -18.52 -6.54 6.23
C LEU A 111 -17.00 -6.58 5.95
N SER A 112 -16.25 -5.64 6.52
CA SER A 112 -14.81 -5.59 6.33
C SER A 112 -14.10 -6.80 6.94
N GLY A 113 -14.51 -7.24 8.12
CA GLY A 113 -13.94 -8.43 8.74
C GLY A 113 -14.15 -9.70 7.91
N LEU A 114 -15.36 -9.89 7.35
CA LEU A 114 -15.65 -11.00 6.44
C LEU A 114 -14.81 -10.93 5.16
N LEU A 115 -14.64 -9.74 4.59
CA LEU A 115 -13.79 -9.53 3.40
C LEU A 115 -12.29 -9.77 3.68
N LEU A 116 -11.85 -9.58 4.92
CA LEU A 116 -10.49 -9.91 5.37
C LEU A 116 -10.32 -11.40 5.69
N GLY A 117 -11.36 -12.23 5.51
CA GLY A 117 -11.31 -13.68 5.69
C GLY A 117 -11.64 -14.15 7.11
N PHE A 118 -12.06 -13.27 8.04
CA PHE A 118 -12.50 -13.67 9.38
C PHE A 118 -13.94 -14.20 9.37
N SER A 119 -14.25 -15.14 10.27
CA SER A 119 -15.62 -15.60 10.45
C SER A 119 -16.48 -14.50 11.13
N GLU A 120 -17.80 -14.57 10.94
CA GLU A 120 -18.73 -13.66 11.60
C GLU A 120 -18.57 -13.70 13.12
N GLU A 121 -18.36 -14.88 13.69
CA GLU A 121 -18.15 -15.09 15.11
C GLU A 121 -16.88 -14.38 15.62
N GLN A 122 -15.77 -14.51 14.89
CA GLN A 122 -14.52 -13.82 15.20
C GLN A 122 -14.67 -12.30 15.16
N VAL A 123 -15.36 -11.77 14.14
CA VAL A 123 -15.59 -10.33 14.02
C VAL A 123 -16.50 -9.82 15.14
N ARG A 124 -17.57 -10.54 15.46
CA ARG A 124 -18.48 -10.19 16.55
C ARG A 124 -17.81 -10.21 17.91
N ALA A 125 -16.95 -11.18 18.18
CA ALA A 125 -16.16 -11.25 19.41
C ALA A 125 -15.24 -10.04 19.60
N LYS A 126 -14.76 -9.42 18.50
CA LYS A 126 -13.88 -8.23 18.50
C LYS A 126 -14.62 -6.90 18.32
N MET A 127 -15.94 -6.93 18.10
CA MET A 127 -16.74 -5.76 17.74
C MET A 127 -16.58 -4.61 18.73
N ASP A 128 -16.74 -4.88 20.03
CA ASP A 128 -16.70 -3.84 21.07
C ASP A 128 -15.27 -3.28 21.22
N GLU A 129 -14.25 -4.10 21.05
CA GLU A 129 -12.85 -3.67 21.08
C GLU A 129 -12.57 -2.70 19.91
N ILE A 130 -13.03 -3.02 18.69
CA ILE A 130 -12.91 -2.17 17.51
C ILE A 130 -13.62 -0.84 17.72
N ILE A 131 -14.88 -0.86 18.21
CA ILE A 131 -15.70 0.34 18.45
C ILE A 131 -15.01 1.25 19.48
N ASN A 132 -14.54 0.68 20.59
CA ASN A 132 -13.83 1.41 21.64
C ASN A 132 -12.51 1.98 21.15
N PHE A 133 -11.78 1.23 20.30
CA PHE A 133 -10.54 1.70 19.72
C PHE A 133 -10.80 2.87 18.75
N ALA A 134 -11.79 2.78 17.88
CA ALA A 134 -12.15 3.84 16.93
C ALA A 134 -12.63 5.14 17.64
N GLY A 135 -13.29 5.02 18.79
CA GLY A 135 -13.71 6.14 19.61
C GLY A 135 -14.71 7.06 18.91
N LEU A 136 -15.64 6.50 18.12
CA LEU A 136 -16.63 7.25 17.35
C LEU A 136 -17.92 7.53 18.11
N GLY A 137 -18.10 6.95 19.30
CA GLY A 137 -19.30 7.11 20.14
C GLY A 137 -20.58 6.74 19.36
N LYS A 138 -21.61 7.57 19.47
CA LYS A 138 -22.91 7.35 18.82
C LYS A 138 -22.86 7.29 17.28
N PHE A 139 -21.80 7.78 16.67
CA PHE A 139 -21.67 7.74 15.20
C PHE A 139 -21.50 6.31 14.67
N ILE A 140 -21.11 5.35 15.52
CA ILE A 140 -20.92 3.96 15.07
C ILE A 140 -22.19 3.34 14.48
N ASP A 141 -23.36 3.78 14.94
CA ASP A 141 -24.66 3.31 14.48
C ASP A 141 -25.27 4.21 13.39
N MET A 142 -24.51 5.19 12.89
CA MET A 142 -24.89 6.05 11.77
C MET A 142 -24.25 5.57 10.46
N PRO A 143 -24.91 5.82 9.29
CA PRO A 143 -24.33 5.49 8.00
C PRO A 143 -22.98 6.18 7.75
N VAL A 144 -22.00 5.42 7.24
CA VAL A 144 -20.62 5.90 7.01
C VAL A 144 -20.54 7.08 6.03
N LYS A 145 -21.56 7.27 5.17
CA LYS A 145 -21.69 8.48 4.32
C LYS A 145 -21.70 9.79 5.11
N THR A 146 -22.04 9.75 6.40
CA THR A 146 -22.09 10.93 7.29
C THR A 146 -20.77 11.19 8.01
N TYR A 147 -19.77 10.30 7.84
CA TYR A 147 -18.50 10.40 8.52
C TYR A 147 -17.60 11.46 7.86
N SER A 148 -16.83 12.17 8.70
CA SER A 148 -15.67 12.91 8.21
C SER A 148 -14.59 11.95 7.73
N SER A 149 -13.65 12.43 6.91
CA SER A 149 -12.50 11.62 6.47
C SER A 149 -11.71 11.05 7.66
N GLY A 150 -11.55 11.83 8.75
CA GLY A 150 -10.90 11.37 9.96
C GLY A 150 -11.67 10.26 10.68
N MET A 151 -13.00 10.33 10.77
CA MET A 151 -13.81 9.26 11.36
C MET A 151 -13.77 7.98 10.54
N TYR A 152 -13.85 8.13 9.22
CA TYR A 152 -13.71 7.01 8.28
C TYR A 152 -12.38 6.29 8.47
N SER A 153 -11.28 7.04 8.47
CA SER A 153 -9.94 6.49 8.63
C SER A 153 -9.72 5.86 10.01
N LYS A 154 -10.28 6.44 11.09
CA LYS A 154 -10.23 5.86 12.42
C LYS A 154 -10.90 4.50 12.48
N LEU A 155 -12.09 4.36 11.90
CA LEU A 155 -12.81 3.10 11.89
C LEU A 155 -12.06 2.06 11.06
N ALA A 156 -11.62 2.41 9.86
CA ALA A 156 -10.89 1.52 8.97
C ALA A 156 -9.61 0.97 9.63
N PHE A 157 -8.80 1.85 10.22
CA PHE A 157 -7.61 1.44 10.96
C PHE A 157 -7.94 0.53 12.15
N SER A 158 -9.01 0.86 12.91
CA SER A 158 -9.39 0.08 14.10
C SER A 158 -9.77 -1.35 13.74
N ILE A 159 -10.47 -1.56 12.63
CA ILE A 159 -10.84 -2.89 12.15
C ILE A 159 -9.59 -3.72 11.87
N THR A 160 -8.69 -3.20 11.03
CA THR A 160 -7.49 -3.93 10.61
C THR A 160 -6.48 -4.14 11.73
N ALA A 161 -6.40 -3.21 12.69
CA ALA A 161 -5.47 -3.30 13.82
C ALA A 161 -5.95 -4.23 14.95
N ILE A 162 -7.25 -4.52 15.03
CA ILE A 162 -7.83 -5.37 16.07
C ILE A 162 -8.15 -6.78 15.54
N LEU A 163 -8.47 -6.91 14.27
CA LEU A 163 -8.68 -8.21 13.60
C LEU A 163 -7.34 -8.81 13.16
N GLU A 164 -6.52 -9.17 14.04
CA GLU A 164 -5.15 -9.61 13.91
C GLU A 164 -4.92 -10.73 12.87
N ALA A 165 -4.53 -10.38 11.63
CA ALA A 165 -4.14 -11.31 10.60
C ALA A 165 -2.70 -11.83 10.80
N ASP A 166 -2.37 -13.01 10.25
CA ASP A 166 -1.02 -13.61 10.30
C ASP A 166 0.01 -12.76 9.56
N ILE A 167 -0.41 -12.16 8.42
CA ILE A 167 0.41 -11.25 7.61
C ILE A 167 -0.23 -9.86 7.62
N MET A 168 0.53 -8.87 8.05
CA MET A 168 0.11 -7.49 8.05
C MET A 168 0.87 -6.68 6.99
N LEU A 169 0.13 -6.08 6.06
CA LEU A 169 0.68 -5.20 5.04
C LEU A 169 0.38 -3.74 5.41
N ILE A 170 1.41 -2.88 5.38
CA ILE A 170 1.31 -1.48 5.78
C ILE A 170 1.79 -0.61 4.62
N ASP A 171 0.88 0.17 4.00
CA ASP A 171 1.20 1.13 2.93
C ASP A 171 1.18 2.56 3.48
N GLU A 172 2.34 3.11 3.81
CA GLU A 172 2.63 4.52 4.18
C GLU A 172 1.68 5.23 5.17
N VAL A 173 0.63 4.60 5.66
CA VAL A 173 -0.50 5.23 6.33
C VAL A 173 -0.39 5.20 7.84
N LEU A 174 0.61 5.88 8.42
CA LEU A 174 0.69 6.12 9.87
C LEU A 174 0.09 7.46 10.32
N SER A 175 -0.48 8.25 9.40
CA SER A 175 -1.02 9.58 9.68
C SER A 175 -2.55 9.61 9.70
N VAL A 176 -3.20 8.69 10.42
CA VAL A 176 -4.66 8.54 10.48
C VAL A 176 -5.28 9.35 11.62
N GLY A 177 -6.30 10.13 11.33
CA GLY A 177 -7.11 10.83 12.32
C GLY A 177 -6.46 12.08 12.93
N ASP A 178 -6.95 12.48 14.10
CA ASP A 178 -6.41 13.61 14.89
C ASP A 178 -5.12 13.23 15.65
N ALA A 179 -4.45 14.20 16.27
CA ALA A 179 -3.17 13.99 16.96
C ALA A 179 -3.26 12.91 18.06
N LYS A 180 -4.39 12.80 18.76
CA LYS A 180 -4.60 11.80 19.82
C LYS A 180 -4.69 10.39 19.20
N PHE A 181 -5.44 10.26 18.10
CA PHE A 181 -5.58 8.97 17.43
C PHE A 181 -4.29 8.56 16.72
N LYS A 182 -3.52 9.50 16.14
CA LYS A 182 -2.19 9.22 15.58
C LYS A 182 -1.26 8.58 16.60
N LYS A 183 -1.20 9.12 17.82
CA LYS A 183 -0.40 8.52 18.90
C LYS A 183 -0.91 7.12 19.29
N LYS A 184 -2.24 6.95 19.38
CA LYS A 184 -2.88 5.67 19.73
C LYS A 184 -2.61 4.61 18.65
N SER A 185 -2.79 4.95 17.38
CA SER A 185 -2.57 4.05 16.24
C SER A 185 -1.09 3.67 16.09
N TYR A 186 -0.17 4.62 16.31
CA TYR A 186 1.26 4.35 16.31
C TYR A 186 1.67 3.36 17.42
N ASN A 187 1.15 3.56 18.63
CA ASN A 187 1.44 2.63 19.73
C ASN A 187 0.88 1.23 19.48
N LYS A 188 -0.36 1.13 18.96
CA LYS A 188 -0.96 -0.16 18.59
C LYS A 188 -0.15 -0.85 17.50
N MET A 189 0.34 -0.09 16.54
CA MET A 189 1.17 -0.66 15.47
C MET A 189 2.51 -1.16 16.00
N LYS A 190 3.18 -0.43 16.91
CA LYS A 190 4.38 -0.94 17.58
C LYS A 190 4.12 -2.24 18.33
N GLU A 191 3.01 -2.32 19.05
CA GLU A 191 2.57 -3.54 19.75
C GLU A 191 2.39 -4.71 18.75
N LEU A 192 1.70 -4.45 17.62
CA LEU A 192 1.46 -5.45 16.59
C LEU A 192 2.76 -5.95 15.92
N ILE A 193 3.70 -5.03 15.66
CA ILE A 193 5.00 -5.33 15.04
C ILE A 193 5.94 -6.06 16.01
N SER A 194 5.85 -5.79 17.31
CA SER A 194 6.69 -6.44 18.32
C SER A 194 6.29 -7.89 18.65
N ASN A 195 5.17 -8.37 18.09
CA ASN A 195 4.78 -9.76 18.21
C ASN A 195 5.59 -10.61 17.20
N GLU A 196 6.55 -11.39 17.70
CA GLU A 196 7.48 -12.20 16.91
C GLU A 196 6.81 -13.27 16.04
N ASP A 197 5.57 -13.63 16.34
CA ASP A 197 4.81 -14.60 15.55
C ASP A 197 4.16 -13.98 14.30
N ARG A 198 4.19 -12.64 14.18
CA ARG A 198 3.51 -11.91 13.11
C ARG A 198 4.47 -11.49 12.01
N THR A 199 4.10 -11.81 10.78
CA THR A 199 4.82 -11.34 9.60
C THR A 199 4.31 -9.98 9.16
N VAL A 200 5.21 -9.03 8.92
CA VAL A 200 4.83 -7.65 8.56
C VAL A 200 5.57 -7.21 7.30
N VAL A 201 4.85 -6.59 6.37
CA VAL A 201 5.45 -5.93 5.20
C VAL A 201 5.09 -4.45 5.24
N ILE A 202 6.11 -3.58 5.30
CA ILE A 202 5.95 -2.13 5.48
C ILE A 202 6.49 -1.40 4.25
N VAL A 203 5.67 -0.59 3.61
CA VAL A 203 6.12 0.43 2.65
C VAL A 203 6.21 1.76 3.39
N SER A 204 7.39 2.39 3.39
CA SER A 204 7.57 3.73 3.96
C SER A 204 8.60 4.53 3.17
N HIS A 205 8.46 5.87 3.19
CA HIS A 205 9.46 6.80 2.67
C HIS A 205 10.46 7.25 3.74
N SER A 206 10.27 6.87 5.00
CA SER A 206 11.17 7.20 6.10
C SER A 206 12.17 6.09 6.33
N SER A 207 13.42 6.27 5.85
CA SER A 207 14.52 5.34 6.12
C SER A 207 14.72 5.11 7.63
N GLN A 208 14.54 6.16 8.44
CA GLN A 208 14.67 6.05 9.90
C GLN A 208 13.64 5.08 10.48
N GLN A 209 12.35 5.19 10.09
CA GLN A 209 11.31 4.27 10.57
C GLN A 209 11.59 2.83 10.15
N LEU A 210 12.02 2.64 8.90
CA LEU A 210 12.37 1.30 8.41
C LEU A 210 13.57 0.72 9.14
N GLN A 211 14.57 1.55 9.47
CA GLN A 211 15.75 1.12 10.24
C GLN A 211 15.40 0.71 11.67
N GLU A 212 14.41 1.38 12.28
CA GLU A 212 13.95 1.06 13.64
C GLU A 212 13.06 -0.18 13.72
N LEU A 213 12.27 -0.45 12.66
CA LEU A 213 11.21 -1.44 12.70
C LEU A 213 11.52 -2.72 11.93
N CYS A 214 12.27 -2.64 10.82
CA CYS A 214 12.41 -3.74 9.89
C CYS A 214 13.64 -4.60 10.16
N THR A 215 13.48 -5.91 9.98
CA THR A 215 14.59 -6.89 10.04
C THR A 215 15.32 -7.02 8.71
N SER A 216 14.60 -6.78 7.61
CA SER A 216 15.12 -6.82 6.25
C SER A 216 14.47 -5.76 5.37
N ILE A 217 15.12 -5.40 4.28
CA ILE A 217 14.61 -4.44 3.29
C ILE A 217 14.64 -5.05 1.88
N LEU A 218 13.60 -4.73 1.12
CA LEU A 218 13.50 -4.97 -0.31
C LEU A 218 13.48 -3.62 -1.03
N TRP A 219 14.41 -3.41 -1.95
CA TRP A 219 14.49 -2.21 -2.76
C TRP A 219 13.96 -2.44 -4.16
N LEU A 220 12.86 -1.76 -4.49
CA LEU A 220 12.27 -1.71 -5.83
C LEU A 220 12.70 -0.46 -6.59
N HIS A 221 13.05 -0.64 -7.87
CA HIS A 221 13.39 0.44 -8.77
C HIS A 221 12.79 0.17 -10.16
N GLU A 222 11.91 1.08 -10.61
CA GLU A 222 11.25 0.99 -11.94
C GLU A 222 10.54 -0.36 -12.20
N GLY A 223 9.93 -0.91 -11.17
CA GLY A 223 9.21 -2.18 -11.22
C GLY A 223 10.05 -3.42 -10.97
N GLU A 224 11.36 -3.31 -10.83
CA GLU A 224 12.29 -4.43 -10.66
C GLU A 224 12.85 -4.51 -9.25
N LEU A 225 13.19 -5.71 -8.79
CA LEU A 225 13.93 -5.93 -7.56
C LEU A 225 15.41 -5.60 -7.77
N ARG A 226 15.90 -4.58 -7.08
CA ARG A 226 17.31 -4.19 -7.13
C ARG A 226 18.15 -4.90 -6.08
N MET A 227 17.64 -4.97 -4.86
CA MET A 227 18.35 -5.56 -3.73
C MET A 227 17.37 -5.99 -2.65
N GLN A 228 17.68 -7.12 -1.98
CA GLN A 228 17.01 -7.56 -0.76
C GLN A 228 18.05 -8.01 0.25
N GLY A 229 17.85 -7.71 1.52
CA GLY A 229 18.76 -8.15 2.58
C GLY A 229 18.66 -7.34 3.86
N GLU A 230 19.72 -7.36 4.64
CA GLU A 230 19.84 -6.67 5.92
C GLU A 230 19.50 -5.18 5.80
N THR A 231 18.67 -4.69 6.72
CA THR A 231 18.10 -3.33 6.70
C THR A 231 19.17 -2.26 6.46
N LYS A 232 20.24 -2.26 7.23
CA LYS A 232 21.27 -1.22 7.14
C LYS A 232 21.95 -1.19 5.78
N LYS A 233 22.35 -2.36 5.26
CA LYS A 233 23.06 -2.47 3.97
C LYS A 233 22.22 -2.00 2.79
N VAL A 234 20.92 -2.39 2.78
CA VAL A 234 20.05 -2.03 1.67
C VAL A 234 19.70 -0.55 1.71
N LEU A 235 19.44 0.01 2.91
CA LEU A 235 19.14 1.44 3.06
C LEU A 235 20.34 2.31 2.68
N GLU A 236 21.56 1.97 3.10
CA GLU A 236 22.78 2.70 2.70
C GLU A 236 22.96 2.70 1.17
N ALA A 237 22.79 1.55 0.53
CA ALA A 237 22.87 1.43 -0.94
C ALA A 237 21.77 2.25 -1.64
N TYR A 238 20.56 2.24 -1.11
CA TYR A 238 19.43 3.02 -1.63
C TYR A 238 19.69 4.53 -1.51
N GLU A 239 20.12 5.02 -0.36
CA GLU A 239 20.41 6.43 -0.10
C GLU A 239 21.58 6.95 -0.97
N GLU A 240 22.62 6.14 -1.11
CA GLU A 240 23.72 6.46 -2.02
C GLU A 240 23.25 6.59 -3.48
N PHE A 241 22.44 5.65 -3.95
CA PHE A 241 21.84 5.70 -5.28
C PHE A 241 20.99 6.94 -5.47
N MET A 242 20.12 7.27 -4.50
CA MET A 242 19.26 8.45 -4.55
C MET A 242 20.08 9.74 -4.59
N SER A 243 21.11 9.86 -3.78
CA SER A 243 21.99 11.05 -3.75
C SER A 243 22.74 11.27 -5.07
N ARG A 244 23.09 10.19 -5.78
CA ARG A 244 23.71 10.27 -7.11
C ARG A 244 22.73 10.71 -8.19
N MET A 245 21.48 10.28 -8.08
CA MET A 245 20.41 10.68 -9.02
C MET A 245 20.06 12.16 -8.89
N ASP A 246 19.99 12.69 -7.68
CA ASP A 246 19.70 14.11 -7.41
C ASP A 246 20.84 15.06 -7.86
N LYS A 247 22.07 14.54 -7.92
CA LYS A 247 23.25 15.28 -8.40
C LYS A 247 23.41 15.30 -9.93
N LYS A 248 22.64 14.49 -10.68
CA LYS A 248 22.61 14.60 -12.16
C LYS A 248 21.82 15.85 -12.52
N PRO A 249 22.44 16.88 -13.16
CA PRO A 249 21.70 18.04 -13.62
C PRO A 249 20.61 17.56 -14.59
N LEU A 250 19.39 18.08 -14.40
CA LEU A 250 18.32 17.96 -15.38
C LEU A 250 18.89 18.40 -16.73
N MET A 251 19.15 17.44 -17.63
CA MET A 251 19.36 17.79 -19.03
C MET A 251 18.11 18.57 -19.45
N LYS A 252 18.28 19.88 -19.67
CA LYS A 252 17.25 20.70 -20.30
C LYS A 252 16.93 20.01 -21.63
N VAL A 253 15.79 19.33 -21.69
CA VAL A 253 15.16 18.98 -22.96
C VAL A 253 14.78 20.32 -23.56
N GLY A 254 15.66 20.83 -24.42
CA GLY A 254 15.45 22.04 -25.18
C GLY A 254 14.32 21.81 -26.17
N GLY A 255 13.46 22.79 -26.28
CA GLY A 255 12.57 22.86 -27.44
C GLY A 255 11.24 23.52 -27.18
N PHE A 256 11.22 24.82 -27.38
CA PHE A 256 10.17 25.62 -27.98
C PHE A 256 8.87 25.92 -27.25
N PHE A 257 8.80 27.15 -26.73
CA PHE A 257 7.76 28.10 -27.15
C PHE A 257 8.31 29.52 -27.08
N GLU A 258 8.78 30.07 -28.20
CA GLU A 258 8.86 31.51 -28.42
C GLU A 258 7.45 32.04 -28.68
N PRO A 259 6.99 33.08 -27.97
CA PRO A 259 5.82 33.82 -28.40
C PRO A 259 6.25 34.74 -29.57
N LYS A 260 5.75 34.48 -30.73
CA LYS A 260 5.82 35.46 -31.82
C LYS A 260 5.02 36.70 -31.46
N ASN A 261 5.74 37.74 -31.03
CA ASN A 261 5.30 39.11 -31.19
C ASN A 261 5.17 39.42 -32.69
N SER A 262 3.99 39.74 -33.17
CA SER A 262 3.80 40.50 -34.38
C SER A 262 3.01 41.74 -34.01
N MET A 263 3.75 42.83 -33.81
CA MET A 263 3.27 44.17 -34.13
C MET A 263 2.94 44.25 -35.61
N ARG A 264 1.88 44.97 -35.94
CA ARG A 264 1.68 45.94 -37.02
C ARG A 264 0.20 46.00 -37.35
N ASP A 265 -0.25 47.07 -37.34
CA ASP A 265 -0.65 48.39 -37.73
C ASP A 265 -2.15 48.55 -37.58
#